data_ef26a1b531d48060fc13e7773cd97e34
#
_entry.id   ef26a1b531d48060fc13e7773cd97e34
#
_cell.length_a   1.000
_cell.length_b   1.000
_cell.length_c   1.000
_cell.angle_alpha   90.00
_cell.angle_beta   90.00
_cell.angle_gamma   90.00
#
_symmetry.space_group_name_H-M   'P 1'
#
loop_
_entity.id
_entity.type
_entity.pdbx_description
1 polymer ?
#
loop_
_entity_poly.entity_id
_entity_poly.type
_entity_poly.pdbx_seq_one_letter_code
_entity_poly.pdbx_strand_id
1 'polypeptide(L)'
;MRAFFSSSLELVPEREAADKLQKLILEELHHRIKNTLATVSAIASQSLRTATSLEHGQRAIEGRLVALGRAHDLLMQASWANASLMQTVRGATEPYDSKGAGRFQIAGPDIGITSGAVIALAMTFNELCTNTTKFGALSVSTGHVRISWGIDDVAQRLQLTWTEIDGPSVDEPSRRSFGTRMMGSLGHQLNGEVQLKYMPKGFVYTLDVPLSSLTIKPSPA
;
A
#
# COMPACT_ATOMS: atom_id res chain seq x y z
N MET A 1 -63.07 -11.41 1.50
CA MET A 1 -62.06 -12.27 0.86
C MET A 1 -61.24 -11.50 -0.19
N ARG A 2 -60.64 -10.34 0.17
CA ARG A 2 -59.86 -9.49 -0.76
C ARG A 2 -58.56 -8.95 -0.18
N ALA A 3 -58.09 -9.41 0.98
CA ALA A 3 -56.92 -8.85 1.66
C ALA A 3 -55.63 -9.73 1.57
N PHE A 4 -55.69 -10.94 0.98
CA PHE A 4 -54.55 -11.86 0.96
C PHE A 4 -53.72 -11.84 -0.33
N PHE A 5 -54.19 -11.16 -1.39
CA PHE A 5 -53.48 -11.12 -2.69
C PHE A 5 -52.52 -9.94 -2.86
N SER A 6 -52.60 -8.91 -2.01
CA SER A 6 -51.76 -7.72 -2.16
C SER A 6 -50.32 -7.92 -1.61
N SER A 7 -50.15 -8.77 -0.61
CA SER A 7 -48.83 -8.92 0.06
C SER A 7 -47.86 -9.83 -0.71
N SER A 8 -48.37 -10.70 -1.60
CA SER A 8 -47.53 -11.62 -2.38
C SER A 8 -46.89 -10.96 -3.61
N LEU A 9 -47.49 -9.90 -4.14
CA LEU A 9 -46.97 -9.18 -5.31
C LEU A 9 -45.86 -8.17 -4.96
N GLU A 10 -45.78 -7.69 -3.73
CA GLU A 10 -44.71 -6.79 -3.27
C GLU A 10 -43.43 -7.54 -2.88
N LEU A 11 -43.53 -8.82 -2.51
CA LEU A 11 -42.37 -9.64 -2.08
C LEU A 11 -41.51 -10.15 -3.24
N VAL A 12 -41.99 -10.18 -4.46
CA VAL A 12 -41.23 -10.68 -5.62
C VAL A 12 -40.14 -9.72 -6.06
N PRO A 13 -40.41 -8.40 -6.22
CA PRO A 13 -39.37 -7.46 -6.61
C PRO A 13 -38.28 -7.26 -5.50
N GLU A 14 -38.63 -7.39 -4.23
CA GLU A 14 -37.66 -7.32 -3.14
C GLU A 14 -36.73 -8.54 -3.14
N ARG A 15 -37.23 -9.73 -3.42
CA ARG A 15 -36.43 -10.95 -3.57
C ARG A 15 -35.48 -10.85 -4.78
N GLU A 16 -35.97 -10.42 -5.92
CA GLU A 16 -35.13 -10.25 -7.11
C GLU A 16 -34.03 -9.19 -6.89
N ALA A 17 -34.32 -8.11 -6.16
CA ALA A 17 -33.35 -7.11 -5.80
C ALA A 17 -32.30 -7.66 -4.83
N ALA A 18 -32.71 -8.45 -3.84
CA ALA A 18 -31.82 -9.13 -2.90
C ALA A 18 -30.89 -10.15 -3.60
N ASP A 19 -31.44 -10.95 -4.50
CA ASP A 19 -30.68 -11.94 -5.28
C ASP A 19 -29.66 -11.26 -6.21
N LYS A 20 -30.03 -10.15 -6.85
CA LYS A 20 -29.10 -9.34 -7.66
C LYS A 20 -27.98 -8.75 -6.80
N LEU A 21 -28.31 -8.19 -5.64
CA LEU A 21 -27.32 -7.65 -4.71
C LEU A 21 -26.37 -8.73 -4.22
N GLN A 22 -26.89 -9.90 -3.83
CA GLN A 22 -26.08 -11.04 -3.40
C GLN A 22 -25.13 -11.49 -4.51
N LYS A 23 -25.59 -11.57 -5.76
CA LYS A 23 -24.76 -11.92 -6.90
C LYS A 23 -23.63 -10.91 -7.12
N LEU A 24 -23.92 -9.60 -7.07
CA LEU A 24 -22.92 -8.54 -7.20
C LEU A 24 -21.87 -8.63 -6.09
N ILE A 25 -22.28 -8.87 -4.84
CA ILE A 25 -21.37 -9.06 -3.72
C ILE A 25 -20.45 -10.26 -3.94
N LEU A 26 -21.00 -11.40 -4.37
CA LEU A 26 -20.22 -12.61 -4.66
C LEU A 26 -19.24 -12.40 -5.82
N GLU A 27 -19.63 -11.72 -6.89
CA GLU A 27 -18.75 -11.38 -8.00
C GLU A 27 -17.61 -10.46 -7.54
N GLU A 28 -17.88 -9.44 -6.75
CA GLU A 28 -16.87 -8.56 -6.19
C GLU A 28 -15.90 -9.30 -5.24
N LEU A 29 -16.42 -10.19 -4.38
CA LEU A 29 -15.59 -11.04 -3.52
C LEU A 29 -14.68 -11.97 -4.33
N HIS A 30 -15.20 -12.60 -5.38
CA HIS A 30 -14.39 -13.42 -6.29
C HIS A 30 -13.28 -12.62 -6.96
N HIS A 31 -13.57 -11.42 -7.43
CA HIS A 31 -12.56 -10.52 -8.01
C HIS A 31 -11.48 -10.18 -7.01
N ARG A 32 -11.84 -9.85 -5.76
CA ARG A 32 -10.88 -9.53 -4.69
C ARG A 32 -10.02 -10.74 -4.32
N ILE A 33 -10.61 -11.92 -4.18
CA ILE A 33 -9.86 -13.16 -3.90
C ILE A 33 -8.85 -13.43 -5.02
N LYS A 34 -9.25 -13.35 -6.29
CA LYS A 34 -8.34 -13.53 -7.42
C LYS A 34 -7.19 -12.54 -7.40
N ASN A 35 -7.45 -11.26 -7.12
CA ASN A 35 -6.43 -10.23 -7.05
C ASN A 35 -5.45 -10.49 -5.89
N THR A 36 -5.96 -10.89 -4.73
CA THR A 36 -5.12 -11.25 -3.57
C THR A 36 -4.24 -12.45 -3.88
N LEU A 37 -4.78 -13.51 -4.47
CA LEU A 37 -4.02 -14.70 -4.86
C LEU A 37 -2.97 -14.39 -5.92
N ALA A 38 -3.27 -13.52 -6.89
CA ALA A 38 -2.30 -13.05 -7.88
C ALA A 38 -1.15 -12.28 -7.21
N THR A 39 -1.45 -11.42 -6.25
CA THR A 39 -0.44 -10.68 -5.47
C THR A 39 0.43 -11.63 -4.65
N VAL A 40 -0.15 -12.61 -3.95
CA VAL A 40 0.58 -13.63 -3.19
C VAL A 40 1.50 -14.43 -4.11
N SER A 41 0.99 -14.87 -5.26
CA SER A 41 1.79 -15.61 -6.26
C SER A 41 2.96 -14.78 -6.79
N ALA A 42 2.73 -13.49 -7.06
CA ALA A 42 3.77 -12.58 -7.49
C ALA A 42 4.84 -12.38 -6.39
N ILE A 43 4.43 -12.18 -5.12
CA ILE A 43 5.33 -12.09 -3.98
C ILE A 43 6.21 -13.33 -3.88
N ALA A 44 5.62 -14.53 -3.89
CA ALA A 44 6.34 -15.78 -3.77
C ALA A 44 7.34 -15.98 -4.92
N SER A 45 6.86 -15.90 -6.16
CA SER A 45 7.69 -16.09 -7.36
C SER A 45 8.85 -15.11 -7.44
N GLN A 46 8.59 -13.84 -7.17
CA GLN A 46 9.61 -12.79 -7.26
C GLN A 46 10.61 -12.87 -6.11
N SER A 47 10.16 -13.21 -4.89
CA SER A 47 11.06 -13.37 -3.74
C SER A 47 12.04 -14.51 -3.98
N LEU A 48 11.58 -15.64 -4.50
CA LEU A 48 12.43 -16.78 -4.84
C LEU A 48 13.43 -16.47 -5.96
N ARG A 49 13.00 -15.76 -7.00
CA ARG A 49 13.87 -15.40 -8.14
C ARG A 49 15.03 -14.49 -7.76
N THR A 50 14.93 -13.74 -6.67
CA THR A 50 15.96 -12.79 -6.22
C THR A 50 16.67 -13.25 -4.96
N ALA A 51 16.27 -14.38 -4.41
CA ALA A 51 16.87 -14.94 -3.21
C ALA A 51 18.31 -15.42 -3.49
N THR A 52 19.21 -15.15 -2.54
CA THR A 52 20.59 -15.65 -2.54
C THR A 52 20.71 -17.00 -1.83
N SER A 53 19.69 -17.37 -1.05
CA SER A 53 19.55 -18.68 -0.41
C SER A 53 18.06 -18.99 -0.20
N LEU A 54 17.74 -20.27 0.08
CA LEU A 54 16.36 -20.67 0.40
C LEU A 54 15.84 -19.92 1.63
N GLU A 55 16.63 -19.83 2.66
CA GLU A 55 16.29 -19.13 3.90
C GLU A 55 16.06 -17.62 3.68
N HIS A 56 16.87 -16.98 2.81
CA HIS A 56 16.65 -15.60 2.43
C HIS A 56 15.33 -15.43 1.68
N GLY A 57 15.00 -16.33 0.76
CA GLY A 57 13.74 -16.34 0.01
C GLY A 57 12.53 -16.50 0.94
N GLN A 58 12.59 -17.45 1.88
CA GLN A 58 11.55 -17.71 2.85
C GLN A 58 11.28 -16.49 3.73
N ARG A 59 12.30 -15.88 4.35
CA ARG A 59 12.14 -14.67 5.16
C ARG A 59 11.58 -13.49 4.36
N ALA A 60 11.97 -13.35 3.11
CA ALA A 60 11.44 -12.31 2.25
C ALA A 60 9.95 -12.51 1.92
N ILE A 61 9.52 -13.75 1.67
CA ILE A 61 8.11 -14.09 1.45
C ILE A 61 7.30 -13.81 2.72
N GLU A 62 7.73 -14.34 3.86
CA GLU A 62 7.05 -14.17 5.15
C GLU A 62 6.85 -12.70 5.48
N GLY A 63 7.90 -11.87 5.40
CA GLY A 63 7.80 -10.44 5.69
C GLY A 63 6.81 -9.71 4.79
N ARG A 64 6.77 -10.05 3.50
CA ARG A 64 5.84 -9.45 2.53
C ARG A 64 4.40 -9.91 2.74
N LEU A 65 4.19 -11.17 3.06
CA LEU A 65 2.84 -11.69 3.37
C LEU A 65 2.28 -11.04 4.64
N VAL A 66 3.11 -10.83 5.65
CA VAL A 66 2.72 -10.11 6.87
C VAL A 66 2.35 -8.65 6.53
N ALA A 67 3.14 -7.97 5.69
CA ALA A 67 2.82 -6.61 5.25
C ALA A 67 1.50 -6.55 4.44
N LEU A 68 1.27 -7.53 3.56
CA LEU A 68 0.02 -7.65 2.82
C LEU A 68 -1.17 -7.87 3.77
N GLY A 69 -1.02 -8.74 4.77
CA GLY A 69 -2.05 -8.98 5.79
C GLY A 69 -2.43 -7.68 6.53
N ARG A 70 -1.45 -6.91 6.99
CA ARG A 70 -1.70 -5.61 7.65
C ARG A 70 -2.42 -4.61 6.75
N ALA A 71 -2.07 -4.56 5.46
CA ALA A 71 -2.77 -3.71 4.50
C ALA A 71 -4.24 -4.14 4.35
N HIS A 72 -4.52 -5.44 4.34
CA HIS A 72 -5.89 -5.95 4.32
C HIS A 72 -6.64 -5.64 5.62
N ASP A 73 -6.02 -5.76 6.80
CA ASP A 73 -6.63 -5.41 8.09
C ASP A 73 -7.02 -3.92 8.12
N LEU A 74 -6.16 -3.04 7.62
CA LEU A 74 -6.45 -1.61 7.48
C LEU A 74 -7.68 -1.37 6.59
N LEU A 75 -7.77 -2.06 5.45
CA LEU A 75 -8.90 -1.96 4.55
C LEU A 75 -10.20 -2.47 5.17
N MET A 76 -10.16 -3.55 5.96
CA MET A 76 -11.31 -4.07 6.68
C MET A 76 -11.82 -3.05 7.71
N GLN A 77 -10.94 -2.41 8.47
CA GLN A 77 -11.28 -1.37 9.44
C GLN A 77 -11.91 -0.13 8.79
N ALA A 78 -11.40 0.26 7.62
CA ALA A 78 -11.88 1.40 6.84
C ALA A 78 -13.13 1.10 5.99
N SER A 79 -13.81 -0.05 6.20
CA SER A 79 -14.96 -0.48 5.38
C SER A 79 -14.65 -0.52 3.87
N TRP A 80 -13.41 -0.78 3.50
CA TRP A 80 -12.89 -0.93 2.13
C TRP A 80 -12.98 0.31 1.22
N ALA A 81 -13.73 1.34 1.59
CA ALA A 81 -14.04 2.45 0.68
C ALA A 81 -13.00 3.58 0.72
N ASN A 82 -12.51 3.94 1.90
CA ASN A 82 -11.63 5.09 2.07
C ASN A 82 -10.64 4.85 3.23
N ALA A 83 -9.58 4.12 2.97
CA ALA A 83 -8.49 4.04 3.94
C ALA A 83 -7.66 5.33 3.87
N SER A 84 -7.21 5.80 5.02
CA SER A 84 -6.39 7.00 5.16
C SER A 84 -4.96 6.74 4.69
N LEU A 85 -4.40 7.66 3.90
CA LEU A 85 -2.98 7.64 3.54
C LEU A 85 -2.10 7.70 4.79
N MET A 86 -2.45 8.55 5.76
CA MET A 86 -1.73 8.66 7.03
C MET A 86 -1.72 7.33 7.79
N GLN A 87 -2.86 6.64 7.88
CA GLN A 87 -2.95 5.33 8.52
C GLN A 87 -2.14 4.26 7.76
N THR A 88 -2.15 4.30 6.42
CA THR A 88 -1.37 3.39 5.59
C THR A 88 0.14 3.54 5.85
N VAL A 89 0.63 4.78 5.88
CA VAL A 89 2.04 5.07 6.20
C VAL A 89 2.40 4.59 7.60
N ARG A 90 1.59 4.95 8.61
CA ARG A 90 1.83 4.57 10.01
C ARG A 90 1.80 3.05 10.20
N GLY A 91 0.79 2.36 9.67
CA GLY A 91 0.67 0.91 9.79
C GLY A 91 1.84 0.14 9.13
N ALA A 92 2.42 0.70 8.06
CA ALA A 92 3.58 0.11 7.41
C ALA A 92 4.90 0.37 8.16
N THR A 93 5.03 1.50 8.88
CA THR A 93 6.26 1.91 9.57
C THR A 93 6.33 1.47 11.03
N GLU A 94 5.20 1.35 11.71
CA GLU A 94 5.10 0.97 13.13
C GLU A 94 5.93 -0.26 13.53
N PRO A 95 5.96 -1.37 12.76
CA PRO A 95 6.76 -2.54 13.11
C PRO A 95 8.26 -2.30 13.15
N TYR A 96 8.71 -1.22 12.51
CA TYR A 96 10.12 -0.85 12.38
C TYR A 96 10.52 0.28 13.34
N ASP A 97 9.56 0.90 14.02
CA ASP A 97 9.81 1.89 15.06
C ASP A 97 10.01 1.19 16.41
N SER A 98 11.25 0.75 16.66
CA SER A 98 11.60 -0.05 17.82
C SER A 98 11.06 0.56 19.11
N LYS A 99 9.97 0.00 19.65
CA LYS A 99 9.32 0.37 20.92
C LYS A 99 8.92 1.85 21.06
N GLY A 100 8.52 2.49 19.96
CA GLY A 100 8.09 3.89 20.00
C GLY A 100 9.24 4.88 20.17
N ALA A 101 10.41 4.54 19.66
CA ALA A 101 11.60 5.42 19.72
C ALA A 101 11.44 6.72 18.92
N GLY A 102 10.33 6.89 18.18
CA GLY A 102 10.03 8.10 17.43
C GLY A 102 10.97 8.32 16.24
N ARG A 103 11.51 7.23 15.69
CA ARG A 103 12.47 7.29 14.57
C ARG A 103 11.82 7.61 13.22
N PHE A 104 10.50 7.66 13.16
CA PHE A 104 9.73 8.06 11.98
C PHE A 104 9.04 9.40 12.21
N GLN A 105 9.41 10.40 11.42
CA GLN A 105 8.73 11.70 11.36
C GLN A 105 7.77 11.69 10.18
N ILE A 106 6.46 11.65 10.44
CA ILE A 106 5.43 11.51 9.41
C ILE A 106 4.58 12.77 9.40
N ALA A 107 4.51 13.45 8.24
CA ALA A 107 3.77 14.68 8.06
C ALA A 107 3.14 14.77 6.66
N GLY A 108 1.90 15.24 6.59
CA GLY A 108 1.17 15.50 5.36
C GLY A 108 -0.34 15.57 5.61
N PRO A 109 -1.12 16.11 4.66
CA PRO A 109 -2.57 16.13 4.77
C PRO A 109 -3.12 14.70 4.70
N ASP A 110 -4.13 14.40 5.52
CA ASP A 110 -4.79 13.11 5.43
C ASP A 110 -5.78 13.09 4.28
N ILE A 111 -5.68 12.06 3.44
CA ILE A 111 -6.57 11.83 2.30
C ILE A 111 -7.02 10.37 2.28
N GLY A 112 -8.27 10.17 1.84
CA GLY A 112 -8.78 8.84 1.55
C GLY A 112 -8.20 8.28 0.25
N ILE A 113 -7.71 7.04 0.29
CA ILE A 113 -7.12 6.37 -0.87
C ILE A 113 -7.81 5.05 -1.18
N THR A 114 -7.76 4.63 -2.44
CA THR A 114 -8.36 3.37 -2.91
C THR A 114 -7.68 2.15 -2.30
N SER A 115 -8.39 1.03 -2.23
CA SER A 115 -7.83 -0.24 -1.74
C SER A 115 -6.60 -0.70 -2.52
N GLY A 116 -6.57 -0.49 -3.83
CA GLY A 116 -5.40 -0.77 -4.65
C GLY A 116 -4.19 0.08 -4.28
N ALA A 117 -4.40 1.38 -4.03
CA ALA A 117 -3.36 2.29 -3.58
C ALA A 117 -2.83 1.93 -2.17
N VAL A 118 -3.72 1.54 -1.24
CA VAL A 118 -3.32 1.06 0.10
C VAL A 118 -2.35 -0.10 0.01
N ILE A 119 -2.70 -1.16 -0.74
CA ILE A 119 -1.86 -2.35 -0.88
C ILE A 119 -0.52 -1.98 -1.52
N ALA A 120 -0.54 -1.23 -2.62
CA ALA A 120 0.67 -0.85 -3.35
C ALA A 120 1.62 0.02 -2.50
N LEU A 121 1.09 1.01 -1.78
CA LEU A 121 1.87 1.86 -0.87
C LEU A 121 2.37 1.10 0.35
N ALA A 122 1.54 0.30 1.02
CA ALA A 122 1.94 -0.49 2.18
C ALA A 122 3.10 -1.45 1.85
N MET A 123 3.03 -2.12 0.70
CA MET A 123 4.11 -3.00 0.22
C MET A 123 5.39 -2.21 -0.09
N THR A 124 5.27 -1.02 -0.69
CA THR A 124 6.41 -0.15 -0.99
C THR A 124 7.06 0.36 0.29
N PHE A 125 6.28 0.84 1.27
CA PHE A 125 6.81 1.27 2.57
C PHE A 125 7.45 0.11 3.34
N ASN A 126 6.91 -1.09 3.28
CA ASN A 126 7.54 -2.27 3.88
C ASN A 126 8.93 -2.55 3.29
N GLU A 127 9.09 -2.42 1.97
CA GLU A 127 10.41 -2.58 1.33
C GLU A 127 11.37 -1.43 1.70
N LEU A 128 10.88 -0.19 1.75
CA LEU A 128 11.66 0.96 2.23
C LEU A 128 12.14 0.73 3.66
N CYS A 129 11.25 0.36 4.58
CA CYS A 129 11.59 0.07 5.98
C CYS A 129 12.60 -1.08 6.10
N THR A 130 12.41 -2.16 5.34
CA THR A 130 13.32 -3.30 5.34
C THR A 130 14.72 -2.90 4.87
N ASN A 131 14.82 -2.11 3.80
CA ASN A 131 16.10 -1.63 3.28
C ASN A 131 16.77 -0.65 4.26
N THR A 132 16.01 0.29 4.79
CA THR A 132 16.49 1.26 5.79
C THR A 132 17.01 0.58 7.06
N THR A 133 16.35 -0.49 7.51
CA THR A 133 16.79 -1.26 8.67
C THR A 133 18.06 -2.07 8.40
N LYS A 134 18.22 -2.59 7.18
CA LYS A 134 19.38 -3.41 6.82
C LYS A 134 20.59 -2.60 6.40
N PHE A 135 20.38 -1.52 5.68
CA PHE A 135 21.43 -0.83 4.94
C PHE A 135 21.42 0.70 5.14
N GLY A 136 20.32 1.26 5.64
CA GLY A 136 20.09 2.69 5.71
C GLY A 136 20.04 3.23 7.14
N ALA A 137 19.31 4.33 7.33
CA ALA A 137 19.31 5.11 8.56
C ALA A 137 18.90 4.30 9.81
N LEU A 138 17.99 3.34 9.71
CA LEU A 138 17.58 2.54 10.85
C LEU A 138 18.58 1.43 11.24
N SER A 139 19.65 1.22 10.48
CA SER A 139 20.72 0.28 10.82
C SER A 139 21.64 0.81 11.95
N VAL A 140 21.59 2.11 12.24
CA VAL A 140 22.34 2.76 13.31
C VAL A 140 21.40 3.45 14.30
N SER A 141 21.85 3.68 15.53
CA SER A 141 21.00 4.23 16.61
C SER A 141 20.58 5.68 16.40
N THR A 142 21.41 6.48 15.74
CA THR A 142 21.20 7.93 15.49
C THR A 142 20.27 8.22 14.31
N GLY A 143 20.17 7.28 13.37
CA GLY A 143 19.45 7.51 12.13
C GLY A 143 17.94 7.50 12.32
N HIS A 144 17.28 8.30 11.52
CA HIS A 144 15.82 8.42 11.50
C HIS A 144 15.29 8.62 10.07
N VAL A 145 13.99 8.52 9.91
CA VAL A 145 13.31 8.63 8.61
C VAL A 145 12.28 9.75 8.68
N ARG A 146 12.30 10.63 7.69
CA ARG A 146 11.24 11.60 7.46
C ARG A 146 10.41 11.18 6.26
N ILE A 147 9.10 11.12 6.46
CA ILE A 147 8.12 10.85 5.42
C ILE A 147 7.20 12.05 5.37
N SER A 148 7.17 12.72 4.23
CA SER A 148 6.30 13.88 4.06
C SER A 148 5.62 13.87 2.70
N TRP A 149 4.41 14.39 2.63
CA TRP A 149 3.71 14.58 1.36
C TRP A 149 2.89 15.84 1.37
N GLY A 150 2.68 16.36 0.16
CA GLY A 150 1.84 17.51 -0.12
C GLY A 150 0.95 17.24 -1.33
N ILE A 151 -0.06 18.05 -1.48
CA ILE A 151 -0.96 18.05 -2.62
C ILE A 151 -0.73 19.35 -3.39
N ASP A 152 -0.50 19.25 -4.69
CA ASP A 152 -0.56 20.35 -5.61
C ASP A 152 -2.01 20.43 -6.15
N ASP A 153 -2.78 21.37 -5.64
CA ASP A 153 -4.18 21.54 -6.02
C ASP A 153 -4.35 22.03 -7.47
N VAL A 154 -3.34 22.68 -8.04
CA VAL A 154 -3.39 23.14 -9.43
C VAL A 154 -3.11 22.00 -10.39
N ALA A 155 -2.04 21.25 -10.13
CA ALA A 155 -1.67 20.10 -10.93
C ALA A 155 -2.48 18.84 -10.59
N GLN A 156 -3.28 18.85 -9.52
CA GLN A 156 -4.04 17.69 -9.01
C GLN A 156 -3.13 16.47 -8.78
N ARG A 157 -1.99 16.69 -8.11
CA ARG A 157 -0.97 15.67 -7.87
C ARG A 157 -0.60 15.57 -6.40
N LEU A 158 -0.27 14.38 -5.96
CA LEU A 158 0.35 14.13 -4.67
C LEU A 158 1.85 13.90 -4.88
N GLN A 159 2.65 14.61 -4.10
CA GLN A 159 4.09 14.43 -4.03
C GLN A 159 4.49 13.92 -2.66
N LEU A 160 5.03 12.71 -2.59
CA LEU A 160 5.50 12.07 -1.37
C LEU A 160 7.01 11.90 -1.41
N THR A 161 7.65 12.21 -0.28
CA THR A 161 9.09 12.05 -0.10
C THR A 161 9.38 11.24 1.16
N TRP A 162 10.21 10.23 1.01
CA TRP A 162 10.88 9.48 2.06
C TRP A 162 12.34 9.91 2.10
N THR A 163 12.84 10.33 3.25
CA THR A 163 14.23 10.76 3.41
C THR A 163 14.85 10.05 4.61
N GLU A 164 15.97 9.39 4.39
CA GLU A 164 16.81 8.84 5.44
C GLU A 164 17.80 9.89 5.92
N ILE A 165 17.97 10.03 7.23
CA ILE A 165 18.75 11.09 7.87
C ILE A 165 19.62 10.46 8.95
N ASP A 166 20.87 10.95 9.07
CA ASP A 166 21.86 10.52 10.07
C ASP A 166 22.16 9.00 10.05
N GLY A 167 21.99 8.41 8.87
CA GLY A 167 22.36 7.03 8.58
C GLY A 167 23.75 6.90 7.95
N PRO A 168 24.16 5.66 7.62
CA PRO A 168 25.39 5.42 6.86
C PRO A 168 25.26 5.97 5.43
N SER A 169 26.42 6.20 4.79
CA SER A 169 26.45 6.46 3.35
C SER A 169 25.88 5.28 2.58
N VAL A 170 25.04 5.56 1.60
CA VAL A 170 24.43 4.55 0.75
C VAL A 170 24.84 4.74 -0.69
N ASP A 171 25.30 3.65 -1.30
CA ASP A 171 25.68 3.61 -2.71
C ASP A 171 24.56 2.96 -3.52
N GLU A 172 24.47 3.33 -4.81
CA GLU A 172 23.54 2.68 -5.72
C GLU A 172 23.88 1.19 -5.86
N PRO A 173 22.93 0.27 -5.60
CA PRO A 173 23.21 -1.15 -5.67
C PRO A 173 23.51 -1.57 -7.09
N SER A 174 24.59 -2.35 -7.27
CA SER A 174 25.02 -2.90 -8.59
C SER A 174 23.97 -3.81 -9.25
N ARG A 175 23.06 -4.38 -8.44
CA ARG A 175 21.92 -5.20 -8.92
C ARG A 175 20.62 -4.72 -8.29
N ARG A 176 19.64 -4.45 -9.13
CA ARG A 176 18.30 -4.11 -8.66
C ARG A 176 17.62 -5.34 -8.06
N SER A 177 17.39 -5.29 -6.75
CA SER A 177 16.63 -6.30 -6.01
C SER A 177 15.15 -6.29 -6.43
N PHE A 178 14.37 -7.27 -5.97
CA PHE A 178 12.91 -7.23 -6.12
C PHE A 178 12.32 -5.96 -5.49
N GLY A 179 12.71 -5.62 -4.26
CA GLY A 179 12.22 -4.43 -3.56
C GLY A 179 12.51 -3.15 -4.34
N THR A 180 13.71 -2.99 -4.88
CA THR A 180 14.07 -1.83 -5.71
C THR A 180 13.21 -1.74 -6.98
N ARG A 181 12.93 -2.89 -7.64
CA ARG A 181 12.03 -2.92 -8.81
C ARG A 181 10.60 -2.60 -8.43
N MET A 182 10.11 -3.15 -7.32
CA MET A 182 8.75 -2.90 -6.83
C MET A 182 8.56 -1.41 -6.48
N MET A 183 9.50 -0.82 -5.74
CA MET A 183 9.49 0.61 -5.44
C MET A 183 9.45 1.45 -6.72
N GLY A 184 10.26 1.10 -7.73
CA GLY A 184 10.27 1.80 -9.02
C GLY A 184 9.00 1.61 -9.84
N SER A 185 8.35 0.44 -9.76
CA SER A 185 7.13 0.15 -10.53
C SER A 185 5.87 0.83 -9.98
N LEU A 186 5.90 1.31 -8.73
CA LEU A 186 4.75 1.99 -8.12
C LEU A 186 4.32 3.22 -8.93
N GLY A 187 5.28 3.98 -9.45
CA GLY A 187 4.98 5.11 -10.31
C GLY A 187 4.11 4.70 -11.51
N HIS A 188 4.50 3.66 -12.23
CA HIS A 188 3.71 3.14 -13.35
C HIS A 188 2.34 2.62 -12.94
N GLN A 189 2.23 1.92 -11.80
CA GLN A 189 0.95 1.41 -11.29
C GLN A 189 -0.04 2.53 -10.94
N LEU A 190 0.48 3.67 -10.49
CA LEU A 190 -0.30 4.84 -10.09
C LEU A 190 -0.26 5.96 -11.14
N ASN A 191 0.11 5.69 -12.39
CA ASN A 191 0.20 6.67 -13.49
C ASN A 191 1.05 7.90 -13.15
N GLY A 192 2.14 7.70 -12.45
CA GLY A 192 3.04 8.75 -12.01
C GLY A 192 4.50 8.37 -12.12
N GLU A 193 5.34 9.06 -11.37
CA GLU A 193 6.79 8.93 -11.41
C GLU A 193 7.37 8.58 -10.04
N VAL A 194 8.45 7.81 -10.06
CA VAL A 194 9.25 7.48 -8.89
C VAL A 194 10.71 7.79 -9.17
N GLN A 195 11.38 8.39 -8.20
CA GLN A 195 12.82 8.57 -8.22
C GLN A 195 13.45 7.94 -6.97
N LEU A 196 14.52 7.19 -7.17
CA LEU A 196 15.37 6.63 -6.12
C LEU A 196 16.73 7.33 -6.19
N LYS A 197 17.10 8.05 -5.13
CA LYS A 197 18.37 8.79 -5.07
C LYS A 197 19.23 8.22 -3.93
N TYR A 198 20.37 7.70 -4.30
CA TYR A 198 21.41 7.21 -3.38
C TYR A 198 22.44 8.33 -3.21
N MET A 199 22.58 8.82 -1.99
CA MET A 199 23.45 9.97 -1.70
C MET A 199 24.35 9.68 -0.50
N PRO A 200 25.52 10.32 -0.40
CA PRO A 200 26.41 10.15 0.74
C PRO A 200 25.78 10.45 2.11
N LYS A 201 24.71 11.26 2.13
CA LYS A 201 23.97 11.63 3.35
C LYS A 201 22.74 10.77 3.62
N GLY A 202 22.47 9.74 2.81
CA GLY A 202 21.33 8.84 2.97
C GLY A 202 20.53 8.64 1.68
N PHE A 203 19.50 7.83 1.77
CA PHE A 203 18.62 7.47 0.67
C PHE A 203 17.38 8.39 0.62
N VAL A 204 16.98 8.77 -0.58
CA VAL A 204 15.75 9.53 -0.81
C VAL A 204 14.90 8.80 -1.86
N TYR A 205 13.64 8.59 -1.51
CA TYR A 205 12.61 8.08 -2.43
C TYR A 205 11.56 9.17 -2.61
N THR A 206 11.20 9.44 -3.86
CA THR A 206 10.10 10.35 -4.19
C THR A 206 9.07 9.66 -5.06
N LEU A 207 7.81 9.94 -4.79
CA LEU A 207 6.66 9.49 -5.56
C LEU A 207 5.83 10.71 -5.94
N ASP A 208 5.58 10.90 -7.22
CA ASP A 208 4.74 11.96 -7.77
C ASP A 208 3.64 11.33 -8.62
N VAL A 209 2.38 11.43 -8.18
CA VAL A 209 1.24 10.73 -8.79
C VAL A 209 0.00 11.62 -8.91
N PRO A 210 -0.82 11.42 -9.95
CA PRO A 210 -2.13 12.09 -10.03
C PRO A 210 -3.03 11.68 -8.87
N LEU A 211 -3.74 12.62 -8.26
CA LEU A 211 -4.72 12.33 -7.21
C LEU A 211 -5.79 11.33 -7.68
N SER A 212 -6.19 11.42 -8.95
CA SER A 212 -7.16 10.50 -9.56
C SER A 212 -6.73 9.02 -9.58
N SER A 213 -5.44 8.74 -9.42
CA SER A 213 -4.91 7.36 -9.31
C SER A 213 -4.94 6.84 -7.88
N LEU A 214 -5.06 7.73 -6.90
CA LEU A 214 -5.08 7.38 -5.48
C LEU A 214 -6.50 7.38 -4.92
N THR A 215 -7.32 8.33 -5.32
CA THR A 215 -8.64 8.58 -4.72
C THR A 215 -9.77 7.99 -5.58
N ILE A 216 -10.87 7.64 -4.93
CA ILE A 216 -12.11 7.28 -5.63
C ILE A 216 -12.67 8.58 -6.22
N LYS A 217 -12.96 8.61 -7.52
CA LYS A 217 -13.71 9.73 -8.09
C LYS A 217 -15.04 9.87 -7.35
N PRO A 218 -15.39 11.05 -6.86
CA PRO A 218 -16.75 11.26 -6.35
C PRO A 218 -17.72 10.87 -7.47
N SER A 219 -18.70 10.03 -7.14
CA SER A 219 -19.77 9.69 -8.09
C SER A 219 -20.47 11.00 -8.48
N PRO A 220 -20.72 11.27 -9.76
CA PRO A 220 -21.49 12.43 -10.14
C PRO A 220 -22.86 12.32 -9.46
N ALA A 221 -23.24 13.38 -8.75
CA ALA A 221 -24.51 13.52 -8.05
C ALA A 221 -25.68 13.52 -9.02
#